data_a348823e46d38f27258f6ae6376e688a
#
_entry.id   a348823e46d38f27258f6ae6376e688a
#
_cell.length_a   1.000
_cell.length_b   1.000
_cell.length_c   1.000
_cell.angle_alpha   90.00
_cell.angle_beta   90.00
_cell.angle_gamma   90.00
#
_symmetry.space_group_name_H-M   'P 1'
#
loop_
_entity.id
_entity.type
_entity.pdbx_description
1 polymer ?
#
loop_
_entity_poly.entity_id
_entity_poly.type
_entity_poly.pdbx_seq_one_letter_code
_entity_poly.pdbx_strand_id
1 'polypeptide(L)'
;FYMGVLMLVLATIKAFENRKTDWNRAIRWSAGITVGATLLIGLMPVSYTDEESGDIQNTVIGTQATFERYWLYVLMALLSLLAFVLIIKKFRRNKKRFTVMLTVGILSVSLFTSYFIIATGYFSSSSTNAIKEDIINRRDGITIADIDNVRSDFYECVDNTAMFWQIQSINCFQSSVSTSIMQFYDALGITRDVASRPDLDVYGLRPFLSCKYLFDYRGDGKSGSLNSFVDENGNTRMPGWKYLRTQNRFDIYRNEYYIPMGYTFDKFIAEEEFDLVTNAHKSEALLYAMVLPRDLMKKYSDITGYSDEKYKLLYGKHPEDYDSITEKFDYSNSDYKKVCNLRALNSCTSFEYTDNGFKAVYNNKKGDDNLLFFSVPYSDGFTATVNGKAADVEKVDYGFMAVKIPKGEKCDIVFTYETPGFSTGVKISLCAFGAFLIYCAVIVTVKTVKKRKNKN
;
A
#
# COMPACT_ATOMS: atom_id res chain seq x y z
N PHE A 1 -1.62 -23.34 -9.06
CA PHE A 1 -0.85 -22.91 -10.24
C PHE A 1 0.53 -23.54 -10.25
N TYR A 2 1.43 -23.30 -9.27
CA TYR A 2 2.83 -23.82 -9.25
C TYR A 2 2.94 -25.34 -9.35
N MET A 3 2.07 -26.09 -8.66
CA MET A 3 2.04 -27.55 -8.77
C MET A 3 1.69 -28.01 -10.19
N GLY A 4 0.77 -27.33 -10.86
CA GLY A 4 0.42 -27.61 -12.25
C GLY A 4 1.61 -27.40 -13.21
N VAL A 5 2.34 -26.29 -13.04
CA VAL A 5 3.54 -26.00 -13.83
C VAL A 5 4.63 -27.06 -13.59
N LEU A 6 4.87 -27.45 -12.32
CA LEU A 6 5.84 -28.49 -11.98
C LEU A 6 5.48 -29.84 -12.62
N MET A 7 4.21 -30.25 -12.53
CA MET A 7 3.72 -31.49 -13.15
C MET A 7 3.88 -31.46 -14.67
N LEU A 8 3.61 -30.33 -15.31
CA LEU A 8 3.80 -30.14 -16.75
C LEU A 8 5.28 -30.31 -17.16
N VAL A 9 6.19 -29.70 -16.40
CA VAL A 9 7.65 -29.81 -16.63
C VAL A 9 8.10 -31.26 -16.47
N LEU A 10 7.70 -31.94 -15.40
CA LEU A 10 8.04 -33.34 -15.15
C LEU A 10 7.48 -34.26 -16.24
N ALA A 11 6.24 -34.08 -16.66
CA ALA A 11 5.62 -34.85 -17.75
C ALA A 11 6.35 -34.63 -19.07
N THR A 12 6.78 -33.39 -19.36
CA THR A 12 7.55 -33.05 -20.57
C THR A 12 8.91 -33.72 -20.55
N ILE A 13 9.66 -33.65 -19.46
CA ILE A 13 10.96 -34.32 -19.30
C ILE A 13 10.79 -35.83 -19.55
N LYS A 14 9.81 -36.45 -18.90
CA LYS A 14 9.55 -37.89 -19.01
C LYS A 14 9.15 -38.31 -20.45
N ALA A 15 8.39 -37.46 -21.14
CA ALA A 15 8.05 -37.68 -22.54
C ALA A 15 9.27 -37.64 -23.46
N PHE A 16 10.25 -36.79 -23.19
CA PHE A 16 11.52 -36.71 -23.96
C PHE A 16 12.52 -37.83 -23.61
N GLU A 17 12.50 -38.31 -22.38
CA GLU A 17 13.35 -39.45 -21.96
C GLU A 17 12.83 -40.77 -22.51
N ASN A 18 11.55 -40.92 -22.68
CA ASN A 18 10.95 -42.18 -23.17
C ASN A 18 11.11 -42.33 -24.67
N ARG A 19 11.97 -43.27 -25.08
CA ARG A 19 12.21 -43.59 -26.51
C ARG A 19 10.97 -44.12 -27.25
N LYS A 20 9.95 -44.60 -26.52
CA LYS A 20 8.69 -45.15 -27.10
C LYS A 20 7.60 -44.08 -27.27
N THR A 21 7.82 -42.83 -26.94
CA THR A 21 6.82 -41.77 -27.08
C THR A 21 6.44 -41.58 -28.56
N ASP A 22 5.16 -41.80 -28.85
CA ASP A 22 4.59 -41.47 -30.17
C ASP A 22 4.33 -39.96 -30.27
N TRP A 23 5.34 -39.26 -30.76
CA TRP A 23 5.28 -37.80 -30.90
C TRP A 23 4.19 -37.32 -31.84
N ASN A 24 3.83 -38.06 -32.87
CA ASN A 24 2.77 -37.67 -33.80
C ASN A 24 1.39 -37.72 -33.11
N ARG A 25 1.20 -38.74 -32.29
CA ARG A 25 -0.02 -38.88 -31.47
C ARG A 25 -0.07 -37.81 -30.38
N ALA A 26 1.03 -37.60 -29.64
CA ALA A 26 1.14 -36.59 -28.62
C ALA A 26 0.85 -35.17 -29.15
N ILE A 27 1.46 -34.80 -30.28
CA ILE A 27 1.26 -33.51 -30.94
C ILE A 27 -0.21 -33.33 -31.35
N ARG A 28 -0.80 -34.35 -31.99
CA ARG A 28 -2.21 -34.28 -32.45
C ARG A 28 -3.17 -34.07 -31.29
N TRP A 29 -3.01 -34.83 -30.20
CA TRP A 29 -3.86 -34.69 -29.03
C TRP A 29 -3.65 -33.32 -28.32
N SER A 30 -2.40 -32.93 -28.09
CA SER A 30 -2.11 -31.66 -27.44
C SER A 30 -2.64 -30.48 -28.27
N ALA A 31 -2.38 -30.47 -29.58
CA ALA A 31 -2.86 -29.42 -30.45
C ALA A 31 -4.41 -29.42 -30.53
N GLY A 32 -5.03 -30.58 -30.67
CA GLY A 32 -6.47 -30.73 -30.74
C GLY A 32 -7.18 -30.24 -29.45
N ILE A 33 -6.65 -30.62 -28.29
CA ILE A 33 -7.18 -30.17 -26.99
C ILE A 33 -7.00 -28.64 -26.84
N THR A 34 -5.82 -28.11 -27.16
CA THR A 34 -5.55 -26.67 -27.04
C THR A 34 -6.47 -25.87 -27.96
N VAL A 35 -6.55 -26.23 -29.24
CA VAL A 35 -7.41 -25.53 -30.22
C VAL A 35 -8.88 -25.68 -29.83
N GLY A 36 -9.31 -26.91 -29.49
CA GLY A 36 -10.69 -27.17 -29.11
C GLY A 36 -11.11 -26.41 -27.85
N ALA A 37 -10.29 -26.42 -26.80
CA ALA A 37 -10.57 -25.68 -25.56
C ALA A 37 -10.61 -24.16 -25.80
N THR A 38 -9.68 -23.63 -26.59
CA THR A 38 -9.62 -22.20 -26.89
C THR A 38 -10.84 -21.73 -27.68
N LEU A 39 -11.25 -22.48 -28.69
CA LEU A 39 -12.46 -22.19 -29.46
C LEU A 39 -13.72 -22.32 -28.61
N LEU A 40 -13.81 -23.37 -27.79
CA LEU A 40 -14.95 -23.58 -26.93
C LEU A 40 -15.12 -22.44 -25.92
N ILE A 41 -14.04 -22.02 -25.28
CA ILE A 41 -14.07 -20.88 -24.35
C ILE A 41 -14.42 -19.58 -25.09
N GLY A 42 -13.80 -19.30 -26.22
CA GLY A 42 -14.05 -18.07 -26.96
C GLY A 42 -15.48 -17.96 -27.53
N LEU A 43 -16.13 -19.09 -27.80
CA LEU A 43 -17.50 -19.15 -28.31
C LEU A 43 -18.55 -19.38 -27.21
N MET A 44 -18.15 -19.47 -25.93
CA MET A 44 -19.10 -19.60 -24.83
C MET A 44 -20.00 -18.36 -24.74
N PRO A 45 -21.32 -18.54 -24.71
CA PRO A 45 -22.24 -17.43 -24.55
C PRO A 45 -22.09 -16.81 -23.17
N VAL A 46 -22.13 -15.49 -23.11
CA VAL A 46 -22.08 -14.70 -21.88
C VAL A 46 -23.04 -13.51 -21.99
N SER A 47 -23.71 -13.21 -20.89
CA SER A 47 -24.53 -12.01 -20.77
C SER A 47 -23.86 -11.06 -19.79
N TYR A 48 -23.77 -9.79 -20.14
CA TYR A 48 -23.26 -8.75 -19.24
C TYR A 48 -24.16 -7.52 -19.33
N THR A 49 -24.22 -6.79 -18.22
CA THR A 49 -24.93 -5.50 -18.19
C THR A 49 -23.98 -4.41 -18.66
N ASP A 50 -24.39 -3.67 -19.66
CA ASP A 50 -23.65 -2.49 -20.14
C ASP A 50 -23.74 -1.39 -19.06
N GLU A 51 -22.59 -0.89 -18.61
CA GLU A 51 -22.54 0.11 -17.53
C GLU A 51 -23.08 1.47 -17.95
N GLU A 52 -23.06 1.80 -19.25
CA GLU A 52 -23.56 3.08 -19.75
C GLU A 52 -25.07 3.06 -20.02
N SER A 53 -25.59 1.97 -20.58
CA SER A 53 -27.02 1.86 -20.95
C SER A 53 -27.89 1.14 -19.94
N GLY A 54 -27.30 0.32 -19.07
CA GLY A 54 -28.02 -0.56 -18.14
C GLY A 54 -28.66 -1.79 -18.80
N ASP A 55 -28.46 -1.97 -20.13
CA ASP A 55 -29.07 -3.05 -20.91
C ASP A 55 -28.25 -4.36 -20.78
N ILE A 56 -28.97 -5.50 -20.79
CA ILE A 56 -28.34 -6.82 -20.82
C ILE A 56 -27.96 -7.16 -22.26
N GLN A 57 -26.67 -7.19 -22.54
CA GLN A 57 -26.14 -7.61 -23.84
C GLN A 57 -25.72 -9.08 -23.81
N ASN A 58 -26.17 -9.83 -24.82
CA ASN A 58 -25.80 -11.22 -25.03
C ASN A 58 -24.73 -11.31 -26.12
N THR A 59 -23.58 -11.88 -25.78
CA THR A 59 -22.45 -12.03 -26.69
C THR A 59 -21.70 -13.33 -26.39
N VAL A 60 -20.53 -13.52 -26.96
CA VAL A 60 -19.61 -14.60 -26.62
C VAL A 60 -18.36 -14.05 -25.96
N ILE A 61 -17.69 -14.86 -25.10
CA ILE A 61 -16.49 -14.42 -24.36
C ILE A 61 -15.45 -13.76 -25.27
N GLY A 62 -15.20 -14.34 -26.44
CA GLY A 62 -14.19 -13.83 -27.37
C GLY A 62 -14.50 -12.50 -28.05
N THR A 63 -15.72 -11.97 -27.91
CA THR A 63 -16.15 -10.68 -28.47
C THR A 63 -16.64 -9.70 -27.40
N GLN A 64 -16.64 -10.11 -26.13
CA GLN A 64 -16.99 -9.24 -25.01
C GLN A 64 -15.99 -8.07 -24.89
N ALA A 65 -16.47 -6.88 -24.59
CA ALA A 65 -15.63 -5.67 -24.45
C ALA A 65 -14.47 -5.86 -23.47
N THR A 66 -14.67 -6.57 -22.36
CA THR A 66 -13.63 -6.91 -21.38
C THR A 66 -12.51 -7.81 -21.95
N PHE A 67 -12.78 -8.53 -23.06
CA PHE A 67 -11.86 -9.46 -23.72
C PHE A 67 -11.61 -9.10 -25.20
N GLU A 68 -11.64 -7.84 -25.55
CA GLU A 68 -11.52 -7.34 -26.93
C GLU A 68 -10.40 -7.97 -27.78
N ARG A 69 -9.36 -8.48 -27.10
CA ARG A 69 -8.16 -9.05 -27.76
C ARG A 69 -8.09 -10.56 -27.65
N TYR A 70 -9.13 -11.22 -27.21
CA TYR A 70 -9.13 -12.66 -27.02
C TYR A 70 -8.65 -13.39 -28.29
N TRP A 71 -9.20 -13.10 -29.46
CA TRP A 71 -8.84 -13.75 -30.72
C TRP A 71 -7.42 -13.42 -31.18
N LEU A 72 -6.88 -12.26 -30.83
CA LEU A 72 -5.47 -11.93 -31.10
C LEU A 72 -4.55 -12.77 -30.24
N TYR A 73 -4.86 -12.96 -28.96
CA TYR A 73 -4.08 -13.85 -28.08
C TYR A 73 -4.19 -15.31 -28.52
N VAL A 74 -5.37 -15.74 -28.99
CA VAL A 74 -5.55 -17.08 -29.57
C VAL A 74 -4.68 -17.26 -30.78
N LEU A 75 -4.65 -16.30 -31.72
CA LEU A 75 -3.79 -16.34 -32.90
C LEU A 75 -2.31 -16.47 -32.51
N MET A 76 -1.86 -15.68 -31.56
CA MET A 76 -0.49 -15.72 -31.03
C MET A 76 -0.13 -17.08 -30.42
N ALA A 77 -1.04 -17.66 -29.64
CA ALA A 77 -0.88 -18.98 -29.05
C ALA A 77 -0.79 -20.07 -30.13
N LEU A 78 -1.63 -19.99 -31.17
CA LEU A 78 -1.62 -20.95 -32.29
C LEU A 78 -0.34 -20.84 -33.13
N LEU A 79 0.16 -19.64 -33.41
CA LEU A 79 1.43 -19.42 -34.10
C LEU A 79 2.61 -19.99 -33.30
N SER A 80 2.60 -19.77 -31.97
CA SER A 80 3.60 -20.32 -31.05
C SER A 80 3.56 -21.85 -31.03
N LEU A 81 2.36 -22.44 -30.95
CA LEU A 81 2.18 -23.89 -31.01
C LEU A 81 2.69 -24.47 -32.34
N LEU A 82 2.37 -23.82 -33.46
CA LEU A 82 2.85 -24.22 -34.78
C LEU A 82 4.40 -24.21 -34.85
N ALA A 83 5.03 -23.14 -34.37
CA ALA A 83 6.49 -23.03 -34.32
C ALA A 83 7.11 -24.19 -33.51
N PHE A 84 6.59 -24.51 -32.31
CA PHE A 84 7.06 -25.63 -31.52
C PHE A 84 6.84 -26.99 -32.20
N VAL A 85 5.69 -27.21 -32.83
CA VAL A 85 5.42 -28.43 -33.61
C VAL A 85 6.43 -28.59 -34.74
N LEU A 86 6.76 -27.54 -35.47
CA LEU A 86 7.77 -27.57 -36.55
C LEU A 86 9.16 -27.86 -36.00
N ILE A 87 9.58 -27.27 -34.89
CA ILE A 87 10.86 -27.53 -34.23
C ILE A 87 10.93 -29.01 -33.82
N ILE A 88 9.91 -29.55 -33.17
CA ILE A 88 9.86 -30.95 -32.74
C ILE A 88 9.94 -31.89 -33.97
N LYS A 89 9.13 -31.67 -34.99
CA LYS A 89 9.10 -32.52 -36.18
C LYS A 89 10.43 -32.53 -36.93
N LYS A 90 11.06 -31.35 -37.07
CA LYS A 90 12.27 -31.19 -37.91
C LYS A 90 13.56 -31.57 -37.19
N PHE A 91 13.71 -31.25 -35.91
CA PHE A 91 15.00 -31.31 -35.21
C PHE A 91 15.10 -32.39 -34.14
N ARG A 92 13.99 -33.05 -33.71
CA ARG A 92 13.99 -34.05 -32.62
C ARG A 92 15.01 -35.20 -32.77
N ARG A 93 15.39 -35.56 -34.00
CA ARG A 93 16.36 -36.65 -34.25
C ARG A 93 17.80 -36.26 -33.92
N ASN A 94 18.13 -34.98 -33.91
CA ASN A 94 19.48 -34.48 -33.61
C ASN A 94 19.45 -33.71 -32.29
N LYS A 95 19.85 -34.36 -31.19
CA LYS A 95 19.76 -33.81 -29.83
C LYS A 95 20.39 -32.41 -29.68
N LYS A 96 21.58 -32.19 -30.25
CA LYS A 96 22.29 -30.91 -30.16
C LYS A 96 21.52 -29.78 -30.88
N ARG A 97 21.13 -30.04 -32.14
CA ARG A 97 20.35 -29.06 -32.92
C ARG A 97 18.97 -28.83 -32.32
N PHE A 98 18.32 -29.89 -31.81
CA PHE A 98 17.02 -29.79 -31.17
C PHE A 98 17.06 -28.88 -29.91
N THR A 99 18.06 -29.09 -29.03
CA THR A 99 18.20 -28.25 -27.84
C THR A 99 18.40 -26.78 -28.21
N VAL A 100 19.31 -26.49 -29.17
CA VAL A 100 19.55 -25.11 -29.62
C VAL A 100 18.27 -24.49 -30.21
N MET A 101 17.60 -25.19 -31.13
CA MET A 101 16.41 -24.68 -31.80
C MET A 101 15.21 -24.52 -30.84
N LEU A 102 15.09 -25.42 -29.86
CA LEU A 102 14.07 -25.30 -28.82
C LEU A 102 14.33 -24.10 -27.92
N THR A 103 15.58 -23.90 -27.49
CA THR A 103 15.96 -22.73 -26.67
C THR A 103 15.70 -21.43 -27.42
N VAL A 104 16.14 -21.33 -28.66
CA VAL A 104 15.91 -20.16 -29.52
C VAL A 104 14.41 -19.95 -29.73
N GLY A 105 13.65 -21.02 -29.98
CA GLY A 105 12.20 -20.94 -30.14
C GLY A 105 11.48 -20.41 -28.86
N ILE A 106 11.85 -20.94 -27.71
CA ILE A 106 11.30 -20.47 -26.42
C ILE A 106 11.61 -18.99 -26.22
N LEU A 107 12.87 -18.58 -26.39
CA LEU A 107 13.27 -17.19 -26.22
C LEU A 107 12.53 -16.25 -27.22
N SER A 108 12.47 -16.65 -28.49
CA SER A 108 11.79 -15.88 -29.54
C SER A 108 10.31 -15.72 -29.27
N VAL A 109 9.61 -16.82 -28.90
CA VAL A 109 8.17 -16.76 -28.52
C VAL A 109 7.96 -15.93 -27.28
N SER A 110 8.80 -16.09 -26.26
CA SER A 110 8.70 -15.31 -25.02
C SER A 110 8.88 -13.82 -25.28
N LEU A 111 9.93 -13.42 -26.01
CA LEU A 111 10.19 -12.02 -26.36
C LEU A 111 9.06 -11.43 -27.20
N PHE A 112 8.60 -12.17 -28.22
CA PHE A 112 7.54 -11.69 -29.10
C PHE A 112 6.20 -11.55 -28.36
N THR A 113 5.85 -12.55 -27.53
CA THR A 113 4.61 -12.49 -26.72
C THR A 113 4.66 -11.36 -25.70
N SER A 114 5.80 -11.17 -25.02
CA SER A 114 5.98 -10.06 -24.06
C SER A 114 5.87 -8.71 -24.76
N TYR A 115 6.55 -8.54 -25.91
CA TYR A 115 6.44 -7.32 -26.69
C TYR A 115 5.01 -7.06 -27.17
N PHE A 116 4.32 -8.10 -27.64
CA PHE A 116 2.94 -7.99 -28.11
C PHE A 116 1.99 -7.57 -26.97
N ILE A 117 2.10 -8.20 -25.80
CA ILE A 117 1.29 -7.86 -24.63
C ILE A 117 1.54 -6.40 -24.21
N ILE A 118 2.80 -5.99 -24.12
CA ILE A 118 3.16 -4.61 -23.76
C ILE A 118 2.65 -3.63 -24.80
N ALA A 119 2.87 -3.89 -26.09
CA ALA A 119 2.44 -3.00 -27.18
C ALA A 119 0.92 -2.88 -27.22
N THR A 120 0.18 -3.98 -27.15
CA THR A 120 -1.28 -3.95 -27.14
C THR A 120 -1.84 -3.29 -25.89
N GLY A 121 -1.21 -3.49 -24.73
CA GLY A 121 -1.53 -2.78 -23.48
C GLY A 121 -1.33 -1.27 -23.64
N TYR A 122 -0.20 -0.86 -24.17
CA TYR A 122 0.12 0.55 -24.39
C TYR A 122 -0.87 1.26 -25.33
N PHE A 123 -1.17 0.64 -26.49
CA PHE A 123 -2.04 1.26 -27.49
C PHE A 123 -3.53 1.27 -27.12
N SER A 124 -4.00 0.39 -26.26
CA SER A 124 -5.42 0.35 -25.89
C SER A 124 -5.77 1.17 -24.67
N SER A 125 -4.79 1.69 -23.99
CA SER A 125 -4.99 2.43 -22.76
C SER A 125 -5.02 3.93 -23.00
N SER A 126 -6.10 4.40 -23.64
CA SER A 126 -6.36 5.85 -23.76
C SER A 126 -6.47 6.52 -22.38
N SER A 127 -7.09 5.85 -21.42
CA SER A 127 -7.16 6.31 -20.03
C SER A 127 -5.79 6.37 -19.37
N THR A 128 -4.91 5.38 -19.57
CA THR A 128 -3.56 5.38 -18.99
C THR A 128 -2.68 6.48 -19.55
N ASN A 129 -2.83 6.82 -20.83
CA ASN A 129 -2.10 7.95 -21.41
C ASN A 129 -2.59 9.29 -20.87
N ALA A 130 -3.91 9.45 -20.71
CA ALA A 130 -4.48 10.64 -20.08
C ALA A 130 -4.00 10.78 -18.63
N ILE A 131 -3.99 9.68 -17.84
CA ILE A 131 -3.45 9.66 -16.48
C ILE A 131 -1.98 10.07 -16.47
N LYS A 132 -1.16 9.46 -17.35
CA LYS A 132 0.27 9.75 -17.43
C LYS A 132 0.53 11.20 -17.80
N GLU A 133 -0.13 11.72 -18.84
CA GLU A 133 0.09 13.07 -19.33
C GLU A 133 -0.59 14.12 -18.46
N ASP A 134 -1.81 13.85 -18.00
CA ASP A 134 -2.61 14.82 -17.28
C ASP A 134 -2.31 14.86 -15.77
N ILE A 135 -1.77 13.81 -15.20
CA ILE A 135 -1.49 13.73 -13.75
C ILE A 135 0.00 13.55 -13.49
N ILE A 136 0.60 12.46 -13.94
CA ILE A 136 1.99 12.11 -13.59
C ILE A 136 2.98 13.16 -14.09
N ASN A 137 2.88 13.56 -15.34
CA ASN A 137 3.83 14.51 -15.96
C ASN A 137 3.63 15.97 -15.52
N ARG A 138 2.61 16.26 -14.70
CA ARG A 138 2.28 17.64 -14.29
C ARG A 138 2.79 18.03 -12.90
N ARG A 139 3.63 17.21 -12.28
CA ARG A 139 4.19 17.53 -10.95
C ARG A 139 4.87 18.90 -10.90
N ASP A 140 5.63 19.25 -11.92
CA ASP A 140 6.40 20.50 -12.00
C ASP A 140 5.55 21.78 -11.99
N GLY A 141 4.25 21.66 -12.30
CA GLY A 141 3.31 22.77 -12.21
C GLY A 141 2.85 23.09 -10.79
N ILE A 142 3.16 22.25 -9.80
CA ILE A 142 2.80 22.50 -8.40
C ILE A 142 3.91 23.29 -7.72
N THR A 143 3.61 24.54 -7.37
CA THR A 143 4.58 25.50 -6.79
C THR A 143 4.17 25.91 -5.38
N ILE A 144 4.20 24.97 -4.44
CA ILE A 144 3.97 25.18 -3.02
C ILE A 144 5.31 24.94 -2.30
N ALA A 145 5.83 25.95 -1.62
CA ALA A 145 7.20 25.98 -1.12
C ALA A 145 7.56 24.85 -0.13
N ASP A 146 6.60 24.39 0.66
CA ASP A 146 6.82 23.37 1.71
C ASP A 146 6.12 22.03 1.44
N ILE A 147 5.64 21.81 0.20
CA ILE A 147 4.85 20.64 -0.16
C ILE A 147 5.57 19.30 0.10
N ASP A 148 6.89 19.29 -0.05
CA ASP A 148 7.69 18.08 0.09
C ASP A 148 7.96 17.72 1.57
N ASN A 149 7.67 18.64 2.50
CA ASN A 149 7.92 18.48 3.94
C ASN A 149 6.65 18.29 4.77
N VAL A 150 5.47 18.29 4.13
CA VAL A 150 4.18 18.18 4.81
C VAL A 150 3.31 17.14 4.11
N ARG A 151 2.36 16.57 4.83
CA ARG A 151 1.39 15.65 4.23
C ARG A 151 0.27 16.40 3.54
N SER A 152 -0.21 15.79 2.47
CA SER A 152 -1.35 16.26 1.69
C SER A 152 -2.42 15.18 1.57
N ASP A 153 -3.64 15.59 1.34
CA ASP A 153 -4.77 14.75 0.97
C ASP A 153 -5.07 14.95 -0.52
N PHE A 154 -5.31 13.87 -1.25
CA PHE A 154 -5.65 13.90 -2.68
C PHE A 154 -7.06 13.37 -2.86
N TYR A 155 -7.96 14.24 -3.26
CA TYR A 155 -9.38 13.94 -3.36
C TYR A 155 -9.84 13.84 -4.82
N GLU A 156 -10.74 12.87 -5.10
CA GLU A 156 -11.32 12.62 -6.43
C GLU A 156 -10.31 12.47 -7.58
N CYS A 157 -9.12 11.97 -7.31
CA CYS A 157 -8.10 11.75 -8.33
C CYS A 157 -7.68 10.28 -8.42
N VAL A 158 -6.82 9.98 -9.38
CA VAL A 158 -6.25 8.66 -9.59
C VAL A 158 -5.44 8.22 -8.36
N ASP A 159 -5.64 6.96 -7.97
CA ASP A 159 -4.90 6.37 -6.87
C ASP A 159 -3.39 6.57 -7.00
N ASN A 160 -2.76 6.83 -5.88
CA ASN A 160 -1.31 7.01 -5.79
C ASN A 160 -0.72 8.20 -6.58
N THR A 161 -1.52 9.18 -7.00
CA THR A 161 -1.01 10.43 -7.61
C THR A 161 0.07 11.07 -6.74
N ALA A 162 -0.13 11.13 -5.42
CA ALA A 162 0.86 11.65 -4.48
C ALA A 162 2.20 10.90 -4.55
N MET A 163 2.19 9.56 -4.69
CA MET A 163 3.41 8.76 -4.81
C MET A 163 4.17 9.07 -6.10
N PHE A 164 3.46 9.20 -7.23
CA PHE A 164 4.06 9.59 -8.50
C PHE A 164 4.69 10.99 -8.42
N TRP A 165 4.07 11.88 -7.67
CA TRP A 165 4.56 13.24 -7.47
C TRP A 165 5.59 13.38 -6.35
N GLN A 166 5.89 12.29 -5.65
CA GLN A 166 6.80 12.27 -4.49
C GLN A 166 6.35 13.25 -3.38
N ILE A 167 5.05 13.41 -3.23
CA ILE A 167 4.44 14.22 -2.17
C ILE A 167 3.98 13.29 -1.05
N GLN A 168 4.26 13.67 0.18
CA GLN A 168 3.78 12.95 1.36
C GLN A 168 2.24 13.00 1.41
N SER A 169 1.59 11.86 1.61
CA SER A 169 0.13 11.79 1.62
C SER A 169 -0.41 10.92 2.73
N ILE A 170 -1.64 11.23 3.16
CA ILE A 170 -2.44 10.35 4.03
C ILE A 170 -3.18 9.27 3.23
N ASN A 171 -3.22 9.38 1.91
CA ASN A 171 -3.92 8.48 1.00
C ASN A 171 -2.93 7.59 0.25
N CYS A 172 -3.21 6.29 0.23
CA CYS A 172 -2.49 5.37 -0.63
C CYS A 172 -3.39 4.18 -1.01
N PHE A 173 -3.19 3.68 -2.22
CA PHE A 173 -3.72 2.39 -2.64
C PHE A 173 -2.59 1.37 -2.57
N GLN A 174 -2.74 0.36 -1.73
CA GLN A 174 -1.76 -0.73 -1.61
C GLN A 174 -2.44 -2.03 -1.17
N SER A 175 -2.01 -3.15 -1.78
CA SER A 175 -2.58 -4.46 -1.49
C SER A 175 -2.15 -5.03 -0.14
N SER A 176 -0.99 -4.62 0.37
CA SER A 176 -0.49 -5.01 1.70
C SER A 176 -0.57 -3.82 2.64
N VAL A 177 -1.54 -3.83 3.54
CA VAL A 177 -1.76 -2.77 4.51
C VAL A 177 -1.15 -3.15 5.85
N SER A 178 -0.51 -2.21 6.54
CA SER A 178 0.00 -2.40 7.89
C SER A 178 -1.13 -2.79 8.85
N THR A 179 -0.88 -3.80 9.69
CA THR A 179 -1.84 -4.24 10.73
C THR A 179 -2.25 -3.08 11.65
N SER A 180 -1.31 -2.21 12.00
CA SER A 180 -1.56 -1.03 12.84
C SER A 180 -2.55 -0.06 12.20
N ILE A 181 -2.47 0.15 10.88
CA ILE A 181 -3.44 0.99 10.15
C ILE A 181 -4.81 0.32 10.10
N MET A 182 -4.87 -1.00 9.89
CA MET A 182 -6.16 -1.73 9.94
C MET A 182 -6.82 -1.61 11.31
N GLN A 183 -6.07 -1.76 12.40
CA GLN A 183 -6.57 -1.62 13.75
C GLN A 183 -7.04 -0.19 14.06
N PHE A 184 -6.31 0.82 13.57
CA PHE A 184 -6.69 2.22 13.74
C PHE A 184 -8.03 2.54 13.07
N TYR A 185 -8.22 2.15 11.81
CA TYR A 185 -9.48 2.42 11.11
C TYR A 185 -10.65 1.63 11.69
N ASP A 186 -10.42 0.38 12.10
CA ASP A 186 -11.43 -0.44 12.78
C ASP A 186 -11.91 0.22 14.10
N ALA A 187 -10.98 0.72 14.91
CA ALA A 187 -11.30 1.45 16.14
C ALA A 187 -12.14 2.72 15.90
N LEU A 188 -12.00 3.32 14.72
CA LEU A 188 -12.84 4.46 14.30
C LEU A 188 -14.21 4.04 13.73
N GLY A 189 -14.45 2.73 13.57
CA GLY A 189 -15.64 2.22 12.89
C GLY A 189 -15.64 2.45 11.38
N ILE A 190 -14.45 2.63 10.79
CA ILE A 190 -14.27 2.86 9.35
C ILE A 190 -13.78 1.57 8.70
N THR A 191 -14.55 1.05 7.75
CA THR A 191 -14.11 -0.08 6.93
C THR A 191 -12.96 0.34 6.03
N ARG A 192 -11.79 -0.27 6.23
CA ARG A 192 -10.59 -0.04 5.42
C ARG A 192 -10.41 -1.16 4.41
N ASP A 193 -10.38 -0.82 3.14
CA ASP A 193 -9.99 -1.73 2.06
C ASP A 193 -8.55 -1.43 1.57
N VAL A 194 -8.24 -1.74 0.32
CA VAL A 194 -6.93 -1.48 -0.28
C VAL A 194 -6.65 0.02 -0.52
N ALA A 195 -7.70 0.86 -0.51
CA ALA A 195 -7.60 2.31 -0.67
C ALA A 195 -7.77 3.00 0.69
N SER A 196 -6.85 3.88 1.06
CA SER A 196 -6.96 4.69 2.27
C SER A 196 -7.48 6.07 1.89
N ARG A 197 -8.78 6.26 2.03
CA ARG A 197 -9.46 7.53 1.73
C ARG A 197 -10.45 7.84 2.85
N PRO A 198 -10.01 8.50 3.93
CA PRO A 198 -10.93 8.89 5.00
C PRO A 198 -12.01 9.82 4.45
N ASP A 199 -13.27 9.52 4.77
CA ASP A 199 -14.40 10.35 4.40
C ASP A 199 -14.24 11.80 4.88
N LEU A 200 -14.92 12.75 4.24
CA LEU A 200 -14.87 14.15 4.64
C LEU A 200 -15.51 14.37 6.03
N ASP A 201 -16.44 13.51 6.39
CA ASP A 201 -17.13 13.58 7.70
C ASP A 201 -16.19 13.31 8.89
N VAL A 202 -15.11 12.55 8.67
CA VAL A 202 -14.07 12.31 9.68
C VAL A 202 -12.94 13.35 9.55
N TYR A 203 -13.33 14.63 9.49
CA TYR A 203 -12.42 15.74 9.22
C TYR A 203 -11.29 15.90 10.25
N GLY A 204 -11.51 15.49 11.50
CA GLY A 204 -10.51 15.50 12.56
C GLY A 204 -9.25 14.68 12.25
N LEU A 205 -9.34 13.69 11.36
CA LEU A 205 -8.18 12.90 10.95
C LEU A 205 -7.13 13.73 10.19
N ARG A 206 -7.52 14.77 9.45
CA ARG A 206 -6.55 15.56 8.68
C ARG A 206 -5.53 16.27 9.58
N PRO A 207 -5.92 17.09 10.57
CA PRO A 207 -4.95 17.65 11.50
C PRO A 207 -4.27 16.59 12.37
N PHE A 208 -4.98 15.54 12.82
CA PHE A 208 -4.40 14.44 13.58
C PHE A 208 -3.27 13.74 12.81
N LEU A 209 -3.43 13.53 11.51
CA LEU A 209 -2.42 12.95 10.62
C LEU A 209 -1.42 13.95 10.06
N SER A 210 -1.40 15.18 10.57
CA SER A 210 -0.52 16.27 10.11
C SER A 210 -0.69 16.59 8.62
N CYS A 211 -1.94 16.64 8.14
CA CYS A 211 -2.27 16.96 6.76
C CYS A 211 -2.48 18.47 6.59
N LYS A 212 -1.66 19.11 5.74
CA LYS A 212 -1.66 20.57 5.55
C LYS A 212 -2.38 21.03 4.30
N TYR A 213 -2.31 20.26 3.23
CA TYR A 213 -2.92 20.61 1.95
C TYR A 213 -3.92 19.53 1.50
N LEU A 214 -4.94 19.97 0.77
CA LEU A 214 -5.87 19.09 0.06
C LEU A 214 -5.88 19.49 -1.41
N PHE A 215 -5.74 18.49 -2.26
CA PHE A 215 -5.78 18.59 -3.72
C PHE A 215 -7.08 17.98 -4.20
N ASP A 216 -8.04 18.82 -4.59
CA ASP A 216 -9.33 18.40 -5.15
C ASP A 216 -9.26 18.42 -6.67
N TYR A 217 -9.41 17.28 -7.32
CA TYR A 217 -9.24 17.14 -8.76
C TYR A 217 -10.47 17.64 -9.51
N ARG A 218 -10.27 18.57 -10.45
CA ARG A 218 -11.33 19.17 -11.26
C ARG A 218 -11.74 18.35 -12.49
N GLY A 219 -11.12 17.18 -12.70
CA GLY A 219 -11.37 16.37 -13.88
C GLY A 219 -10.79 16.96 -15.17
N ASP A 220 -11.18 16.39 -16.29
CA ASP A 220 -10.76 16.83 -17.64
C ASP A 220 -11.66 17.93 -18.24
N GLY A 221 -12.67 18.37 -17.51
CA GLY A 221 -13.68 19.33 -17.95
C GLY A 221 -14.71 18.75 -18.92
N LYS A 222 -14.63 17.47 -19.25
CA LYS A 222 -15.54 16.79 -20.19
C LYS A 222 -16.64 15.99 -19.51
N SER A 223 -16.36 15.38 -18.39
CA SER A 223 -17.37 14.78 -17.50
C SER A 223 -17.48 15.73 -16.33
N GLY A 224 -18.62 16.37 -16.13
CA GLY A 224 -18.81 17.37 -15.09
C GLY A 224 -18.13 16.97 -13.80
N SER A 225 -16.91 17.46 -13.59
CA SER A 225 -16.14 17.13 -12.43
C SER A 225 -16.87 17.71 -11.26
N LEU A 226 -17.34 16.84 -10.45
CA LEU A 226 -17.97 17.18 -9.20
C LEU A 226 -16.85 17.74 -8.31
N ASN A 227 -16.83 19.06 -8.13
CA ASN A 227 -16.07 19.63 -7.04
C ASN A 227 -16.78 19.20 -5.75
N SER A 228 -16.40 18.02 -5.24
CA SER A 228 -17.07 17.38 -4.12
C SER A 228 -16.59 17.93 -2.77
N PHE A 229 -15.47 18.66 -2.75
CA PHE A 229 -14.92 19.26 -1.54
C PHE A 229 -15.63 20.56 -1.14
N VAL A 230 -16.35 21.19 -2.07
CA VAL A 230 -17.13 22.41 -1.82
C VAL A 230 -18.61 22.11 -1.97
N ASP A 231 -19.43 22.66 -1.09
CA ASP A 231 -20.88 22.58 -1.21
C ASP A 231 -21.43 23.53 -2.31
N GLU A 232 -22.73 23.46 -2.56
CA GLU A 232 -23.41 24.30 -3.56
C GLU A 232 -23.28 25.82 -3.30
N ASN A 233 -22.96 26.20 -2.07
CA ASN A 233 -22.77 27.60 -1.65
C ASN A 233 -21.30 28.05 -1.72
N GLY A 234 -20.39 27.17 -2.11
CA GLY A 234 -18.97 27.46 -2.18
C GLY A 234 -18.23 27.30 -0.84
N ASN A 235 -18.85 26.72 0.19
CA ASN A 235 -18.19 26.44 1.46
C ASN A 235 -17.48 25.10 1.43
N THR A 236 -16.31 25.02 2.04
CA THR A 236 -15.60 23.74 2.20
C THR A 236 -16.35 22.81 3.15
N ARG A 237 -16.48 21.54 2.79
CA ARG A 237 -17.20 20.52 3.60
C ARG A 237 -16.51 20.19 4.92
N MET A 238 -15.20 20.46 5.02
CA MET A 238 -14.47 20.32 6.27
C MET A 238 -14.16 21.68 6.89
N PRO A 239 -14.26 21.85 8.22
CA PRO A 239 -13.95 23.11 8.90
C PRO A 239 -12.46 23.44 8.83
N GLY A 240 -12.13 24.73 8.72
CA GLY A 240 -10.76 25.25 8.76
C GLY A 240 -9.98 25.16 7.46
N TRP A 241 -10.60 24.76 6.37
CA TRP A 241 -9.95 24.73 5.07
C TRP A 241 -10.19 26.01 4.29
N LYS A 242 -9.13 26.50 3.65
CA LYS A 242 -9.22 27.70 2.80
C LYS A 242 -8.63 27.43 1.44
N TYR A 243 -9.37 27.86 0.40
CA TYR A 243 -8.86 27.83 -0.97
C TYR A 243 -7.57 28.64 -1.07
N LEU A 244 -6.56 28.04 -1.69
CA LEU A 244 -5.26 28.65 -1.91
C LEU A 244 -5.11 29.09 -3.37
N ARG A 245 -5.25 28.16 -4.29
CA ARG A 245 -5.12 28.37 -5.75
C ARG A 245 -5.53 27.13 -6.52
N THR A 246 -5.67 27.28 -7.83
CA THR A 246 -5.80 26.17 -8.78
C THR A 246 -4.50 25.95 -9.52
N GLN A 247 -3.97 24.74 -9.54
CA GLN A 247 -2.80 24.34 -10.33
C GLN A 247 -3.02 22.94 -10.89
N ASN A 248 -2.65 22.71 -12.16
CA ASN A 248 -2.69 21.40 -12.83
C ASN A 248 -4.02 20.65 -12.67
N ARG A 249 -5.14 21.36 -12.83
CA ARG A 249 -6.50 20.83 -12.66
C ARG A 249 -6.85 20.42 -11.21
N PHE A 250 -6.07 20.83 -10.22
CA PHE A 250 -6.42 20.67 -8.82
C PHE A 250 -6.77 22.04 -8.22
N ASP A 251 -7.88 22.09 -7.51
CA ASP A 251 -8.13 23.14 -6.54
C ASP A 251 -7.41 22.77 -5.26
N ILE A 252 -6.53 23.63 -4.82
CA ILE A 252 -5.65 23.38 -3.68
C ILE A 252 -6.16 24.18 -2.50
N TYR A 253 -6.38 23.49 -1.41
CA TYR A 253 -6.83 24.08 -0.15
C TYR A 253 -5.76 23.91 0.91
N ARG A 254 -5.68 24.87 1.84
CA ARG A 254 -4.80 24.83 3.01
C ARG A 254 -5.63 24.65 4.29
N ASN A 255 -5.18 23.73 5.12
CA ASN A 255 -5.73 23.51 6.45
C ASN A 255 -5.19 24.57 7.42
N GLU A 256 -6.06 25.43 7.94
CA GLU A 256 -5.70 26.43 8.96
C GLU A 256 -5.57 25.82 10.37
N TYR A 257 -6.10 24.60 10.55
CA TYR A 257 -5.99 23.82 11.78
C TYR A 257 -4.90 22.73 11.70
N TYR A 258 -3.95 22.93 10.81
CA TYR A 258 -2.81 22.03 10.63
C TYR A 258 -2.00 21.90 11.93
N ILE A 259 -1.71 20.65 12.30
CA ILE A 259 -0.81 20.28 13.38
C ILE A 259 0.47 19.74 12.79
N PRO A 260 1.66 20.35 13.04
CA PRO A 260 2.93 19.78 12.61
C PRO A 260 3.20 18.38 13.18
N MET A 261 3.95 17.56 12.46
CA MET A 261 4.29 16.21 12.88
C MET A 261 5.08 16.21 14.20
N GLY A 262 4.72 15.28 15.09
CA GLY A 262 5.31 15.14 16.42
C GLY A 262 4.76 16.17 17.40
N TYR A 263 3.74 15.80 18.19
CA TYR A 263 3.10 16.69 19.16
C TYR A 263 2.72 15.94 20.43
N THR A 264 2.47 16.70 21.51
CA THR A 264 2.13 16.13 22.81
C THR A 264 0.67 16.36 23.17
N PHE A 265 0.20 15.53 24.09
CA PHE A 265 -1.13 15.62 24.68
C PHE A 265 -1.03 16.01 26.14
N ASP A 266 -2.05 16.71 26.63
CA ASP A 266 -2.27 17.05 28.03
C ASP A 266 -3.30 16.12 28.71
N LYS A 267 -3.94 15.25 27.91
CA LYS A 267 -4.95 14.29 28.37
C LYS A 267 -4.71 12.93 27.77
N PHE A 268 -5.01 11.91 28.56
CA PHE A 268 -4.87 10.51 28.21
C PHE A 268 -6.13 9.77 28.60
N ILE A 269 -6.63 8.92 27.71
CA ILE A 269 -7.80 8.07 27.94
C ILE A 269 -7.45 6.62 27.63
N ALA A 270 -8.15 5.69 28.26
CA ALA A 270 -8.00 4.29 27.96
C ALA A 270 -8.78 3.91 26.69
N GLU A 271 -8.38 2.82 26.03
CA GLU A 271 -9.08 2.30 24.86
C GLU A 271 -10.57 2.06 25.16
N GLU A 272 -10.88 1.53 26.36
CA GLU A 272 -12.25 1.27 26.79
C GLU A 272 -13.10 2.54 26.88
N GLU A 273 -12.51 3.68 27.19
CA GLU A 273 -13.20 4.97 27.18
C GLU A 273 -13.44 5.47 25.77
N PHE A 274 -12.43 5.32 24.90
CA PHE A 274 -12.56 5.72 23.50
C PHE A 274 -13.61 4.90 22.76
N ASP A 275 -13.76 3.61 23.09
CA ASP A 275 -14.76 2.73 22.50
C ASP A 275 -16.21 3.17 22.77
N LEU A 276 -16.44 3.93 23.84
CA LEU A 276 -17.74 4.50 24.17
C LEU A 276 -18.08 5.75 23.32
N VAL A 277 -17.07 6.38 22.70
CA VAL A 277 -17.29 7.53 21.82
C VAL A 277 -18.02 7.09 20.56
N THR A 278 -19.04 7.83 20.15
CA THR A 278 -19.75 7.58 18.90
C THR A 278 -18.82 7.74 17.71
N ASN A 279 -18.95 6.89 16.69
CA ASN A 279 -18.09 6.92 15.51
C ASN A 279 -18.03 8.30 14.83
N ALA A 280 -19.12 9.07 14.88
CA ALA A 280 -19.18 10.42 14.33
C ALA A 280 -18.18 11.41 14.98
N HIS A 281 -17.80 11.17 16.23
CA HIS A 281 -16.95 12.07 17.02
C HIS A 281 -15.59 11.50 17.37
N LYS A 282 -15.30 10.28 16.95
CA LYS A 282 -14.00 9.63 17.25
C LYS A 282 -12.81 10.40 16.68
N SER A 283 -12.94 10.99 15.49
CA SER A 283 -11.85 11.74 14.88
C SER A 283 -11.47 13.01 15.66
N GLU A 284 -12.44 13.66 16.29
CA GLU A 284 -12.21 14.82 17.15
C GLU A 284 -11.71 14.41 18.54
N ALA A 285 -12.22 13.28 19.07
CA ALA A 285 -11.77 12.74 20.35
C ALA A 285 -10.27 12.39 20.33
N LEU A 286 -9.74 11.87 19.22
CA LEU A 286 -8.31 11.63 19.00
C LEU A 286 -7.46 12.92 19.10
N LEU A 287 -7.99 14.06 18.73
CA LEU A 287 -7.31 15.34 18.88
C LEU A 287 -7.31 15.84 20.34
N TYR A 288 -8.33 15.45 21.09
CA TYR A 288 -8.53 15.90 22.46
C TYR A 288 -7.66 15.16 23.47
N ALA A 289 -7.52 13.84 23.34
CA ALA A 289 -6.73 13.00 24.23
C ALA A 289 -6.00 11.89 23.46
N MET A 290 -4.82 11.49 23.94
CA MET A 290 -4.12 10.31 23.43
C MET A 290 -4.78 9.05 23.98
N VAL A 291 -5.08 8.11 23.10
CA VAL A 291 -5.67 6.81 23.49
C VAL A 291 -4.57 5.80 23.79
N LEU A 292 -4.59 5.23 24.96
CA LEU A 292 -3.58 4.28 25.42
C LEU A 292 -4.23 2.97 25.88
N PRO A 293 -3.60 1.81 25.54
CA PRO A 293 -3.95 0.56 26.19
C PRO A 293 -3.64 0.63 27.69
N ARG A 294 -4.34 -0.16 28.47
CA ARG A 294 -4.27 -0.13 29.95
C ARG A 294 -2.88 -0.33 30.52
N ASP A 295 -2.10 -1.20 29.91
CA ASP A 295 -0.71 -1.47 30.33
C ASP A 295 0.19 -0.25 30.15
N LEU A 296 0.03 0.52 29.08
CA LEU A 296 0.75 1.77 28.88
C LEU A 296 0.23 2.89 29.81
N MET A 297 -1.07 2.96 30.07
CA MET A 297 -1.60 3.85 31.11
C MET A 297 -0.93 3.62 32.46
N LYS A 298 -0.70 2.34 32.83
CA LYS A 298 -0.05 1.94 34.06
C LYS A 298 1.47 2.17 34.01
N LYS A 299 2.13 1.83 32.90
CA LYS A 299 3.57 2.02 32.69
C LYS A 299 3.97 3.50 32.87
N TYR A 300 3.12 4.42 32.41
CA TYR A 300 3.33 5.86 32.44
C TYR A 300 2.38 6.57 33.42
N SER A 301 2.12 5.96 34.57
CA SER A 301 1.19 6.51 35.57
C SER A 301 1.57 7.89 36.11
N ASP A 302 2.86 8.24 36.08
CA ASP A 302 3.40 9.57 36.39
C ASP A 302 2.92 10.64 35.37
N ILE A 303 2.70 10.25 34.13
CA ILE A 303 2.23 11.14 33.05
C ILE A 303 0.71 11.10 32.91
N THR A 304 0.14 9.89 32.91
CA THR A 304 -1.29 9.67 32.64
C THR A 304 -2.20 9.92 33.84
N GLY A 305 -1.61 10.00 35.05
CA GLY A 305 -2.37 10.08 36.30
C GLY A 305 -3.17 8.80 36.60
N TYR A 306 -2.73 7.65 36.06
CA TYR A 306 -3.37 6.36 36.27
C TYR A 306 -3.26 5.91 37.73
N SER A 307 -4.35 5.37 38.28
CA SER A 307 -4.36 4.56 39.49
C SER A 307 -5.37 3.43 39.33
N ASP A 308 -5.07 2.25 39.93
CA ASP A 308 -5.98 1.09 39.85
C ASP A 308 -7.33 1.40 40.52
N GLU A 309 -7.37 2.24 41.56
CA GLU A 309 -8.61 2.67 42.22
C GLU A 309 -9.43 3.56 41.29
N LYS A 310 -8.82 4.59 40.73
CA LYS A 310 -9.46 5.51 39.78
C LYS A 310 -9.97 4.74 38.55
N TYR A 311 -9.19 3.83 38.03
CA TYR A 311 -9.57 3.02 36.88
C TYR A 311 -10.78 2.13 37.20
N LYS A 312 -10.79 1.41 38.34
CA LYS A 312 -11.94 0.63 38.80
C LYS A 312 -13.18 1.49 39.02
N LEU A 313 -13.01 2.71 39.53
CA LEU A 313 -14.09 3.63 39.78
C LEU A 313 -14.72 4.12 38.48
N LEU A 314 -13.89 4.33 37.47
CA LEU A 314 -14.31 4.83 36.15
C LEU A 314 -14.88 3.72 35.26
N TYR A 315 -14.23 2.56 35.20
CA TYR A 315 -14.58 1.48 34.27
C TYR A 315 -15.29 0.28 34.93
N GLY A 316 -15.42 0.28 36.25
CA GLY A 316 -16.21 -0.71 37.00
C GLY A 316 -17.69 -0.37 37.14
N LYS A 317 -18.12 0.79 36.64
CA LYS A 317 -19.54 1.21 36.61
C LYS A 317 -20.16 0.80 35.26
N HIS A 318 -21.51 0.74 35.26
CA HIS A 318 -22.24 0.60 33.99
C HIS A 318 -21.88 1.76 33.04
N PRO A 319 -21.78 1.53 31.71
CA PRO A 319 -21.47 2.56 30.72
C PRO A 319 -22.40 3.80 30.84
N GLU A 320 -23.64 3.62 31.22
CA GLU A 320 -24.67 4.65 31.41
C GLU A 320 -24.40 5.57 32.62
N ASP A 321 -23.56 5.17 33.56
CA ASP A 321 -23.20 5.95 34.75
C ASP A 321 -21.83 6.64 34.64
N TYR A 322 -21.23 6.60 33.44
CA TYR A 322 -19.84 6.98 33.22
C TYR A 322 -19.72 8.43 32.73
N ASP A 323 -19.19 9.31 33.55
CA ASP A 323 -18.87 10.71 33.20
C ASP A 323 -17.48 10.75 32.51
N SER A 324 -17.48 10.45 31.21
CA SER A 324 -16.27 10.37 30.38
C SER A 324 -15.60 11.73 30.20
N ILE A 325 -14.28 11.75 30.12
CA ILE A 325 -13.52 12.95 29.72
C ILE A 325 -13.99 13.45 28.36
N THR A 326 -14.39 12.53 27.46
CA THR A 326 -14.85 12.85 26.11
C THR A 326 -16.25 13.46 26.10
N GLU A 327 -17.12 13.18 27.09
CA GLU A 327 -18.43 13.81 27.19
C GLU A 327 -18.35 15.31 27.53
N LYS A 328 -17.22 15.74 28.11
CA LYS A 328 -16.94 17.15 28.41
C LYS A 328 -16.41 17.95 27.22
N PHE A 329 -16.16 17.26 26.11
CA PHE A 329 -15.74 17.88 24.87
C PHE A 329 -16.97 18.32 24.08
N ASP A 330 -17.08 19.59 23.77
CA ASP A 330 -18.26 20.20 23.14
C ASP A 330 -18.34 19.94 21.62
N TYR A 331 -17.44 19.16 20.99
CA TYR A 331 -17.41 18.84 19.55
C TYR A 331 -17.82 20.00 18.62
N SER A 332 -17.86 21.24 19.13
CA SER A 332 -18.15 22.42 18.35
C SER A 332 -16.94 22.86 17.51
N ASN A 333 -17.18 23.57 16.41
CA ASN A 333 -16.11 24.16 15.62
C ASN A 333 -15.15 25.04 16.45
N SER A 334 -15.66 25.68 17.53
CA SER A 334 -14.82 26.46 18.43
C SER A 334 -13.87 25.61 19.23
N ASP A 335 -14.32 24.49 19.78
CA ASP A 335 -13.49 23.59 20.57
C ASP A 335 -12.54 22.79 19.69
N TYR A 336 -13.01 22.34 18.54
CA TYR A 336 -12.17 21.74 17.51
C TYR A 336 -10.96 22.64 17.15
N LYS A 337 -11.23 23.92 16.86
CA LYS A 337 -10.18 24.92 16.60
C LYS A 337 -9.21 25.10 17.77
N LYS A 338 -9.74 25.20 19.00
CA LYS A 338 -8.92 25.35 20.21
C LYS A 338 -7.97 24.17 20.40
N VAL A 339 -8.47 22.95 20.22
CA VAL A 339 -7.69 21.73 20.40
C VAL A 339 -6.61 21.61 19.32
N CYS A 340 -6.94 21.83 18.05
CA CYS A 340 -5.94 21.85 16.99
C CYS A 340 -4.82 22.86 17.24
N ASN A 341 -5.19 24.08 17.66
CA ASN A 341 -4.20 25.11 18.01
C ASN A 341 -3.33 24.70 19.20
N LEU A 342 -3.91 24.06 20.22
CA LEU A 342 -3.16 23.57 21.37
C LEU A 342 -2.14 22.51 20.95
N ARG A 343 -2.52 21.55 20.12
CA ARG A 343 -1.60 20.54 19.59
C ARG A 343 -0.51 21.18 18.72
N ALA A 344 -0.85 22.12 17.85
CA ALA A 344 0.09 22.84 17.01
C ALA A 344 1.13 23.63 17.82
N LEU A 345 0.73 24.27 18.92
CA LEU A 345 1.64 24.97 19.83
C LEU A 345 2.61 24.02 20.56
N ASN A 346 2.20 22.78 20.77
CA ASN A 346 2.97 21.72 21.44
C ASN A 346 3.49 20.67 20.45
N SER A 347 3.92 21.10 19.28
CA SER A 347 4.50 20.23 18.24
C SER A 347 6.00 20.42 18.08
N CYS A 348 6.63 19.50 17.36
CA CYS A 348 8.05 19.57 17.01
C CYS A 348 8.38 20.84 16.24
N THR A 349 9.53 21.40 16.53
CA THR A 349 10.06 22.57 15.81
C THR A 349 10.67 22.21 14.47
N SER A 350 11.09 20.95 14.30
CA SER A 350 11.51 20.37 13.02
C SER A 350 11.14 18.90 12.94
N PHE A 351 10.84 18.45 11.74
CA PHE A 351 10.62 17.05 11.39
C PHE A 351 11.17 16.81 9.99
N GLU A 352 11.93 15.73 9.82
CA GLU A 352 12.59 15.38 8.57
C GLU A 352 12.58 13.86 8.38
N TYR A 353 12.17 13.40 7.22
CA TYR A 353 12.33 12.00 6.83
C TYR A 353 13.79 11.70 6.47
N THR A 354 14.24 10.50 6.80
CA THR A 354 15.55 9.96 6.41
C THR A 354 15.35 8.72 5.55
N ASP A 355 16.42 8.17 4.98
CA ASP A 355 16.33 6.97 4.11
C ASP A 355 15.67 5.77 4.80
N ASN A 356 15.80 5.65 6.11
CA ASN A 356 15.30 4.53 6.88
C ASN A 356 14.56 4.93 8.17
N GLY A 357 13.95 6.10 8.18
CA GLY A 357 13.20 6.55 9.35
C GLY A 357 12.90 8.04 9.31
N PHE A 358 13.04 8.71 10.46
CA PHE A 358 12.86 10.17 10.57
C PHE A 358 13.55 10.74 11.79
N LYS A 359 13.77 12.07 11.75
CA LYS A 359 14.30 12.86 12.85
C LYS A 359 13.34 13.97 13.21
N ALA A 360 13.29 14.30 14.49
CA ALA A 360 12.46 15.40 14.98
C ALA A 360 13.14 16.13 16.13
N VAL A 361 12.79 17.39 16.28
CA VAL A 361 13.27 18.22 17.41
C VAL A 361 12.05 18.77 18.14
N TYR A 362 11.95 18.44 19.42
CA TYR A 362 10.91 18.95 20.29
C TYR A 362 11.49 19.81 21.41
N ASN A 363 10.88 20.96 21.67
CA ASN A 363 11.38 21.88 22.71
C ASN A 363 10.55 21.77 23.99
N ASN A 364 10.93 20.86 24.88
CA ASN A 364 10.25 20.62 26.16
C ASN A 364 10.76 21.46 27.34
N LYS A 365 11.43 22.58 27.08
CA LYS A 365 12.10 23.38 28.12
C LYS A 365 11.21 23.84 29.28
N LYS A 366 9.91 23.93 29.07
CA LYS A 366 8.93 24.37 30.09
C LYS A 366 7.92 23.28 30.45
N GLY A 367 7.98 22.12 29.80
CA GLY A 367 7.04 21.02 29.97
C GLY A 367 7.51 20.00 31.01
N ASP A 368 6.58 19.17 31.47
CA ASP A 368 6.84 17.97 32.26
C ASP A 368 7.22 16.78 31.35
N ASP A 369 7.60 15.65 31.96
CA ASP A 369 7.71 14.38 31.25
C ASP A 369 6.41 14.13 30.48
N ASN A 370 6.50 13.69 29.22
CA ASN A 370 5.33 13.43 28.39
C ASN A 370 5.61 12.33 27.34
N LEU A 371 4.55 11.89 26.67
CA LEU A 371 4.63 11.07 25.47
C LEU A 371 4.50 11.98 24.25
N LEU A 372 5.52 11.92 23.39
CA LEU A 372 5.54 12.64 22.12
C LEU A 372 4.99 11.72 21.03
N PHE A 373 3.84 12.07 20.50
CA PHE A 373 3.11 11.33 19.47
C PHE A 373 3.61 11.64 18.07
N PHE A 374 3.67 10.59 17.24
CA PHE A 374 3.93 10.70 15.81
C PHE A 374 2.86 9.93 15.04
N SER A 375 2.15 10.59 14.13
CA SER A 375 1.16 9.94 13.25
C SER A 375 1.84 9.10 12.14
N VAL A 376 2.85 8.31 12.53
CA VAL A 376 3.54 7.33 11.70
C VAL A 376 3.07 5.95 12.15
N PRO A 377 2.62 5.07 11.22
CA PRO A 377 2.12 3.75 11.58
C PRO A 377 3.13 2.94 12.37
N TYR A 378 2.69 2.34 13.48
CA TYR A 378 3.55 1.48 14.32
C TYR A 378 3.97 0.22 13.57
N SER A 379 5.22 -0.16 13.75
CA SER A 379 5.77 -1.46 13.34
C SER A 379 6.89 -1.86 14.29
N ASP A 380 7.01 -3.16 14.57
CA ASP A 380 8.07 -3.74 15.42
C ASP A 380 9.49 -3.49 14.86
N GLY A 381 9.59 -3.05 13.61
CA GLY A 381 10.88 -2.70 12.99
C GLY A 381 11.42 -1.33 13.39
N PHE A 382 10.65 -0.50 14.09
CA PHE A 382 11.12 0.81 14.54
C PHE A 382 11.90 0.72 15.86
N THR A 383 13.01 1.44 15.90
CA THR A 383 13.75 1.76 17.10
C THR A 383 13.86 3.28 17.24
N ALA A 384 13.95 3.78 18.47
CA ALA A 384 14.04 5.21 18.71
C ALA A 384 15.15 5.56 19.67
N THR A 385 15.69 6.78 19.52
CA THR A 385 16.54 7.43 20.51
C THR A 385 16.03 8.81 20.83
N VAL A 386 16.13 9.21 22.09
CA VAL A 386 15.85 10.56 22.59
C VAL A 386 17.15 11.09 23.20
N ASN A 387 17.69 12.18 22.67
CA ASN A 387 19.00 12.75 23.06
C ASN A 387 20.13 11.69 23.01
N GLY A 388 20.10 10.83 21.99
CA GLY A 388 21.10 9.77 21.79
C GLY A 388 20.95 8.55 22.71
N LYS A 389 19.99 8.55 23.65
CA LYS A 389 19.67 7.39 24.51
C LYS A 389 18.54 6.59 23.92
N ALA A 390 18.64 5.25 23.96
CA ALA A 390 17.58 4.36 23.50
C ALA A 390 16.27 4.66 24.26
N ALA A 391 15.18 4.70 23.52
CA ALA A 391 13.82 4.94 24.02
C ALA A 391 12.87 3.87 23.48
N ASP A 392 11.90 3.48 24.31
CA ASP A 392 10.86 2.54 23.90
C ASP A 392 9.94 3.23 22.88
N VAL A 393 9.62 2.54 21.80
CA VAL A 393 8.61 2.95 20.82
C VAL A 393 7.29 2.35 21.23
N GLU A 394 6.39 3.19 21.71
CA GLU A 394 5.09 2.76 22.19
C GLU A 394 4.05 2.80 21.07
N LYS A 395 3.18 1.80 21.04
CA LYS A 395 2.01 1.80 20.16
C LYS A 395 0.86 2.50 20.87
N VAL A 396 0.40 3.59 20.30
CA VAL A 396 -0.66 4.45 20.84
C VAL A 396 -1.74 4.69 19.78
N ASP A 397 -2.90 5.18 20.20
CA ASP A 397 -4.02 5.49 19.30
C ASP A 397 -4.28 4.33 18.30
N TYR A 398 -4.28 3.09 18.81
CA TYR A 398 -4.47 1.82 18.08
C TYR A 398 -3.45 1.51 16.99
N GLY A 399 -2.77 2.49 16.42
CA GLY A 399 -1.95 2.23 15.24
C GLY A 399 -0.74 3.13 15.03
N PHE A 400 -0.47 4.08 15.91
CA PHE A 400 0.62 5.04 15.75
C PHE A 400 1.70 4.91 16.82
N MET A 401 2.70 5.77 16.79
CA MET A 401 3.87 5.67 17.66
C MET A 401 3.99 6.85 18.60
N ALA A 402 4.48 6.57 19.80
CA ALA A 402 4.93 7.60 20.71
C ALA A 402 6.24 7.19 21.38
N VAL A 403 7.00 8.19 21.88
CA VAL A 403 8.19 8.01 22.73
C VAL A 403 8.09 8.90 23.95
N LYS A 404 8.61 8.43 25.09
CA LYS A 404 8.71 9.26 26.29
C LYS A 404 9.79 10.33 26.10
N ILE A 405 9.43 11.57 26.41
CA ILE A 405 10.36 12.73 26.40
C ILE A 405 10.52 13.26 27.82
N PRO A 406 11.75 13.61 28.25
CA PRO A 406 12.01 14.15 29.57
C PRO A 406 11.59 15.61 29.69
N LYS A 407 11.23 16.01 30.91
CA LYS A 407 10.91 17.42 31.21
C LYS A 407 12.14 18.32 31.14
N GLY A 408 11.87 19.60 30.85
CA GLY A 408 12.89 20.65 30.97
C GLY A 408 14.00 20.63 29.93
N GLU A 409 13.95 19.77 28.94
CA GLU A 409 15.00 19.58 27.94
C GLU A 409 14.51 19.86 26.50
N LYS A 410 15.45 20.27 25.65
CA LYS A 410 15.30 20.13 24.22
C LYS A 410 15.56 18.68 23.86
N CYS A 411 14.64 18.05 23.17
CA CYS A 411 14.71 16.65 22.76
C CYS A 411 15.05 16.53 21.28
N ASP A 412 16.15 15.88 20.97
CA ASP A 412 16.52 15.43 19.64
C ASP A 412 16.10 13.96 19.51
N ILE A 413 15.11 13.67 18.65
CA ILE A 413 14.49 12.36 18.49
C ILE A 413 14.92 11.78 17.15
N VAL A 414 15.31 10.51 17.14
CA VAL A 414 15.65 9.78 15.91
C VAL A 414 14.94 8.44 15.94
N PHE A 415 14.15 8.17 14.89
CA PHE A 415 13.59 6.85 14.62
C PHE A 415 14.34 6.21 13.47
N THR A 416 14.62 4.92 13.60
CA THR A 416 15.23 4.08 12.57
C THR A 416 14.40 2.84 12.35
N TYR A 417 14.15 2.49 11.10
CA TYR A 417 13.36 1.33 10.71
C TYR A 417 14.20 0.26 10.03
N GLU A 418 14.06 -0.97 10.50
CA GLU A 418 14.56 -2.17 9.82
C GLU A 418 13.40 -3.14 9.64
N THR A 419 13.17 -3.62 8.42
CA THR A 419 12.08 -4.55 8.14
C THR A 419 12.27 -5.84 8.97
N PRO A 420 11.29 -6.23 9.82
CA PRO A 420 11.38 -7.44 10.62
C PRO A 420 11.66 -8.68 9.77
N GLY A 421 12.65 -9.46 10.16
CA GLY A 421 13.05 -10.68 9.46
C GLY A 421 13.93 -10.49 8.22
N PHE A 422 14.14 -9.27 7.73
CA PHE A 422 14.96 -9.03 6.53
C PHE A 422 16.39 -9.54 6.68
N SER A 423 17.07 -9.14 7.76
CA SER A 423 18.44 -9.58 8.05
C SER A 423 18.56 -11.11 8.16
N THR A 424 17.57 -11.77 8.80
CA THR A 424 17.49 -13.22 8.87
C THR A 424 17.26 -13.86 7.51
N GLY A 425 16.36 -13.31 6.71
CA GLY A 425 16.08 -13.76 5.34
C GLY A 425 17.31 -13.69 4.43
N VAL A 426 18.06 -12.59 4.51
CA VAL A 426 19.33 -12.43 3.78
C VAL A 426 20.34 -13.50 4.17
N LYS A 427 20.53 -13.75 5.47
CA LYS A 427 21.44 -14.79 5.97
C LYS A 427 21.06 -16.19 5.47
N ILE A 428 19.77 -16.55 5.52
CA ILE A 428 19.27 -17.84 5.01
C ILE A 428 19.52 -17.94 3.50
N SER A 429 19.24 -16.88 2.74
CA SER A 429 19.44 -16.86 1.29
C SER A 429 20.90 -17.02 0.90
N LEU A 430 21.81 -16.35 1.61
CA LEU A 430 23.26 -16.49 1.39
C LEU A 430 23.76 -17.89 1.72
N CYS A 431 23.28 -18.50 2.81
CA CYS A 431 23.61 -19.88 3.16
C CYS A 431 23.10 -20.88 2.10
N ALA A 432 21.87 -20.71 1.63
CA ALA A 432 21.29 -21.55 0.60
C ALA A 432 22.05 -21.42 -0.74
N PHE A 433 22.41 -20.20 -1.10
CA PHE A 433 23.21 -19.93 -2.29
C PHE A 433 24.61 -20.55 -2.20
N GLY A 434 25.28 -20.45 -1.04
CA GLY A 434 26.55 -21.11 -0.77
C GLY A 434 26.46 -22.65 -0.89
N ALA A 435 25.42 -23.25 -0.31
CA ALA A 435 25.17 -24.68 -0.44
C ALA A 435 24.93 -25.10 -1.90
N PHE A 436 24.21 -24.30 -2.67
CA PHE A 436 24.01 -24.54 -4.11
C PHE A 436 25.31 -24.48 -4.90
N LEU A 437 26.20 -23.52 -4.62
CA LEU A 437 27.50 -23.43 -5.28
C LEU A 437 28.37 -24.66 -4.96
N ILE A 438 28.38 -25.11 -3.70
CA ILE A 438 29.10 -26.34 -3.28
C ILE A 438 28.52 -27.56 -4.04
N TYR A 439 27.20 -27.69 -4.10
CA TYR A 439 26.55 -28.74 -4.86
C TYR A 439 26.97 -28.76 -6.36
N CYS A 440 26.98 -27.60 -7.01
CA CYS A 440 27.42 -27.45 -8.38
C CYS A 440 28.90 -27.86 -8.54
N ALA A 441 29.79 -27.43 -7.64
CA ALA A 441 31.19 -27.76 -7.65
C ALA A 441 31.42 -29.27 -7.50
N VAL A 442 30.69 -29.93 -6.58
CA VAL A 442 30.75 -31.42 -6.41
C VAL A 442 30.32 -32.11 -7.69
N ILE A 443 29.22 -31.70 -8.33
CA ILE A 443 28.78 -32.32 -9.59
C ILE A 443 29.83 -32.19 -10.68
N VAL A 444 30.40 -30.98 -10.85
CA VAL A 444 31.45 -30.74 -11.86
C VAL A 444 32.67 -31.62 -11.59
N THR A 445 33.10 -31.68 -10.33
CA THR A 445 34.25 -32.52 -9.92
C THR A 445 34.00 -33.98 -10.18
N VAL A 446 32.86 -34.53 -9.78
CA VAL A 446 32.47 -35.94 -10.01
C VAL A 446 32.41 -36.25 -11.50
N LYS A 447 31.82 -35.37 -12.32
CA LYS A 447 31.78 -35.54 -13.77
C LYS A 447 33.17 -35.52 -14.40
N THR A 448 34.05 -34.64 -13.92
CA THR A 448 35.45 -34.52 -14.42
C THR A 448 36.26 -35.75 -14.04
N VAL A 449 36.16 -36.25 -12.82
CA VAL A 449 36.82 -37.48 -12.36
C VAL A 449 36.34 -38.70 -13.13
N LYS A 450 35.01 -38.85 -13.33
CA LYS A 450 34.47 -39.95 -14.17
C LYS A 450 34.96 -39.89 -15.61
N LYS A 451 35.07 -38.68 -16.18
CA LYS A 451 35.58 -38.51 -17.56
C LYS A 451 37.08 -38.87 -17.70
N ARG A 452 37.87 -38.60 -16.64
CA ARG A 452 39.31 -39.01 -16.60
C ARG A 452 39.47 -40.53 -16.46
N LYS A 453 38.67 -41.19 -15.59
CA LYS A 453 38.68 -42.64 -15.41
C LYS A 453 38.24 -43.43 -16.66
N ASN A 454 37.40 -42.87 -17.50
CA ASN A 454 36.97 -43.51 -18.77
C ASN A 454 37.91 -43.22 -19.95
N LYS A 455 38.98 -42.44 -19.77
CA LYS A 455 40.01 -42.18 -20.79
C LYS A 455 41.30 -42.99 -20.58
N ASN A 456 41.47 -43.53 -19.39
CA ASN A 456 42.49 -44.50 -19.05
C ASN A 456 41.87 -45.91 -19.09
#